data_d29a664e862c5f762c8ee2e523faf577
#
_entry.id   d29a664e862c5f762c8ee2e523faf577
#
_cell.length_a   1.000
_cell.length_b   1.000
_cell.length_c   1.000
_cell.angle_alpha   90.00
_cell.angle_beta   90.00
_cell.angle_gamma   90.00
#
_symmetry.space_group_name_H-M   'P 1'
#
loop_
_entity.id
_entity.type
_entity.pdbx_description
1 polymer ?
#
loop_
_entity_poly.entity_id
_entity_poly.type
_entity_poly.pdbx_seq_one_letter_code
_entity_poly.pdbx_strand_id
1 'polypeptide(L)'
;TDEDAVVKTQNSKRYTAAMNIQSNLTNNFRASVRLNANVQKKDYLPSEISPLKYAYNTTRALPCYNADGSLYYYQKHAYSLGKKTNEYYKYNYNILNEMENSQQNYDSNSLLAALDLVWRYKNLLEINGAASFQRSSSTNQTWFGEKTNYVATLKNGEYDATPVPGSGGMCELPYGGILNYKNSITENFTARLQANYHQTFGTKHLVSANFGYEVNTYRNNGFSENMRGYFKDRGM
;
A
#
# COMPACT_ATOMS: atom_id res chain seq x y z
N THR A 1 -1.37 7.15 -15.99
CA THR A 1 -0.21 8.01 -15.77
C THR A 1 1.02 7.14 -15.54
N ASP A 2 2.14 7.58 -16.04
CA ASP A 2 3.47 7.04 -15.82
C ASP A 2 4.30 8.21 -15.28
N GLU A 3 4.82 8.09 -14.07
CA GLU A 3 5.48 9.19 -13.37
C GLU A 3 6.80 8.69 -12.78
N ASP A 4 7.90 9.32 -13.20
CA ASP A 4 9.20 9.13 -12.60
C ASP A 4 9.39 10.13 -11.45
N ALA A 5 9.87 9.65 -10.32
CA ALA A 5 10.16 10.51 -9.18
C ALA A 5 11.54 11.17 -9.30
N VAL A 6 11.77 12.23 -8.51
CA VAL A 6 13.05 12.94 -8.41
C VAL A 6 14.18 12.00 -7.95
N VAL A 7 13.86 10.99 -7.16
CA VAL A 7 14.82 9.99 -6.70
C VAL A 7 14.86 8.84 -7.72
N LYS A 8 16.04 8.52 -8.23
CA LYS A 8 16.24 7.37 -9.09
C LYS A 8 15.68 6.11 -8.43
N THR A 9 15.16 5.17 -9.21
CA THR A 9 14.53 3.91 -8.79
C THR A 9 13.11 4.04 -8.24
N GLN A 10 12.51 5.23 -8.26
CA GLN A 10 11.12 5.41 -7.85
C GLN A 10 10.27 5.72 -9.09
N ASN A 11 9.25 4.92 -9.32
CA ASN A 11 8.27 5.16 -10.37
C ASN A 11 6.85 4.81 -9.92
N SER A 12 5.86 5.35 -10.60
CA SER A 12 4.46 5.04 -10.36
C SER A 12 3.72 4.94 -11.68
N LYS A 13 3.10 3.79 -11.92
CA LYS A 13 2.25 3.53 -13.09
C LYS A 13 0.82 3.29 -12.66
N ARG A 14 -0.11 4.05 -13.23
CA ARG A 14 -1.52 3.91 -12.93
C ARG A 14 -2.35 3.86 -14.21
N TYR A 15 -3.17 2.83 -14.31
CA TYR A 15 -4.14 2.63 -15.38
C TYR A 15 -5.54 2.65 -14.77
N THR A 16 -6.40 3.49 -15.32
CA THR A 16 -7.77 3.61 -14.86
C THR A 16 -8.70 3.50 -16.06
N ALA A 17 -9.69 2.63 -15.97
CA ALA A 17 -10.79 2.53 -16.93
C ALA A 17 -12.10 2.79 -16.21
N ALA A 18 -12.94 3.64 -16.80
CA ALA A 18 -14.25 3.97 -16.28
C ALA A 18 -15.30 3.89 -17.40
N MET A 19 -16.40 3.21 -17.13
CA MET A 19 -17.53 3.11 -18.02
C MET A 19 -18.80 3.43 -17.24
N ASN A 20 -19.65 4.29 -17.82
CA ASN A 20 -20.96 4.59 -17.28
C ASN A 20 -21.97 4.54 -18.44
N ILE A 21 -22.90 3.61 -18.36
CA ILE A 21 -23.98 3.43 -19.34
C ILE A 21 -25.29 3.70 -18.65
N GLN A 22 -26.07 4.61 -19.20
CA GLN A 22 -27.41 4.90 -18.74
C GLN A 22 -28.39 4.72 -19.89
N SER A 23 -29.49 4.04 -19.64
CA SER A 23 -30.55 3.81 -20.62
C SER A 23 -31.92 3.99 -19.99
N ASN A 24 -32.79 4.65 -20.71
CA ASN A 24 -34.23 4.67 -20.43
C ASN A 24 -34.86 3.47 -21.16
N LEU A 25 -35.07 2.38 -20.43
CA LEU A 25 -35.65 1.16 -21.00
C LEU A 25 -37.13 1.35 -21.35
N THR A 26 -37.80 2.19 -20.57
CA THR A 26 -39.18 2.68 -20.86
C THR A 26 -39.30 4.11 -20.40
N ASN A 27 -40.45 4.77 -20.69
CA ASN A 27 -40.72 6.11 -20.20
C ASN A 27 -40.67 6.24 -18.68
N ASN A 28 -40.86 5.12 -17.97
CA ASN A 28 -40.99 5.08 -16.52
C ASN A 28 -39.82 4.32 -15.85
N PHE A 29 -38.95 3.70 -16.62
CA PHE A 29 -37.88 2.85 -16.09
C PHE A 29 -36.52 3.20 -16.69
N ARG A 30 -35.58 3.56 -15.82
CA ARG A 30 -34.20 3.88 -16.15
C ARG A 30 -33.24 2.93 -15.44
N ALA A 31 -32.27 2.46 -16.17
CA ALA A 31 -31.15 1.68 -15.62
C ALA A 31 -29.84 2.37 -15.93
N SER A 32 -28.91 2.35 -14.97
CA SER A 32 -27.52 2.74 -15.19
C SER A 32 -26.56 1.73 -14.62
N VAL A 33 -25.52 1.45 -15.39
CA VAL A 33 -24.42 0.55 -15.01
C VAL A 33 -23.13 1.36 -14.99
N ARG A 34 -22.38 1.26 -13.91
CA ARG A 34 -21.09 1.89 -13.74
C ARG A 34 -20.04 0.83 -13.45
N LEU A 35 -18.97 0.84 -14.23
CA LEU A 35 -17.81 0.00 -14.04
C LEU A 35 -16.57 0.87 -13.92
N ASN A 36 -15.80 0.71 -12.85
CA ASN A 36 -14.51 1.36 -12.68
C ASN A 36 -13.46 0.32 -12.35
N ALA A 37 -12.37 0.33 -13.10
CA ALA A 37 -11.21 -0.50 -12.85
C ALA A 37 -9.97 0.38 -12.69
N ASN A 38 -9.15 0.08 -11.71
CA ASN A 38 -7.89 0.75 -11.47
C ASN A 38 -6.80 -0.25 -11.16
N VAL A 39 -5.66 -0.12 -11.85
CA VAL A 39 -4.45 -0.89 -11.61
C VAL A 39 -3.34 0.10 -11.33
N GLN A 40 -2.65 -0.06 -10.22
CA GLN A 40 -1.54 0.78 -9.83
C GLN A 40 -0.35 -0.07 -9.42
N LYS A 41 0.82 0.30 -9.95
CA LYS A 41 2.12 -0.25 -9.56
C LYS A 41 3.03 0.89 -9.15
N LYS A 42 3.69 0.73 -8.02
CA LYS A 42 4.67 1.69 -7.51
C LYS A 42 5.91 0.95 -7.08
N ASP A 43 7.05 1.46 -7.54
CA ASP A 43 8.36 1.07 -7.07
C ASP A 43 8.96 2.27 -6.34
N TYR A 44 9.41 2.06 -5.12
CA TYR A 44 9.98 3.12 -4.28
C TYR A 44 10.96 2.54 -3.27
N LEU A 45 11.67 3.41 -2.58
CA LEU A 45 12.56 3.01 -1.50
C LEU A 45 11.77 2.86 -0.21
N PRO A 46 12.15 1.92 0.66
CA PRO A 46 11.61 1.84 2.01
C PRO A 46 11.77 3.16 2.77
N SER A 47 10.85 3.42 3.69
CA SER A 47 10.84 4.66 4.50
C SER A 47 12.11 4.86 5.33
N GLU A 48 12.79 3.76 5.66
CA GLU A 48 14.05 3.72 6.39
C GLU A 48 15.22 4.30 5.58
N ILE A 49 15.06 4.33 4.25
CA ILE A 49 16.08 4.79 3.31
C ILE A 49 15.55 6.02 2.59
N SER A 50 15.91 7.19 3.10
CA SER A 50 15.52 8.48 2.53
C SER A 50 16.74 9.25 2.03
N PRO A 51 17.05 9.20 0.71
CA PRO A 51 18.18 9.91 0.14
C PRO A 51 18.07 11.43 0.30
N LEU A 52 16.88 11.99 0.23
CA LEU A 52 16.65 13.42 0.44
C LEU A 52 16.96 13.83 1.88
N LYS A 53 16.46 13.07 2.87
CA LYS A 53 16.77 13.32 4.28
C LYS A 53 18.26 13.15 4.56
N TYR A 54 18.89 12.16 3.93
CA TYR A 54 20.33 11.95 4.01
C TYR A 54 21.10 13.15 3.46
N ALA A 55 20.79 13.61 2.26
CA ALA A 55 21.44 14.74 1.62
C ALA A 55 21.27 16.05 2.42
N TYR A 56 20.14 16.20 3.11
CA TYR A 56 19.88 17.39 3.93
C TYR A 56 20.64 17.38 5.25
N ASN A 57 20.80 16.22 5.87
CA ASN A 57 21.37 16.06 7.21
C ASN A 57 22.86 15.70 7.21
N THR A 58 23.43 15.39 6.03
CA THR A 58 24.83 14.95 5.94
C THR A 58 25.71 16.08 5.41
N THR A 59 26.90 16.22 5.99
CA THR A 59 27.87 17.21 5.52
C THR A 59 28.29 16.93 4.07
N ARG A 60 28.41 17.97 3.27
CA ARG A 60 28.90 17.89 1.89
C ARG A 60 30.35 17.43 1.75
N ALA A 61 31.09 17.44 2.85
CA ALA A 61 32.50 16.99 2.88
C ALA A 61 32.59 15.44 2.89
N LEU A 62 31.48 14.73 3.15
CA LEU A 62 31.48 13.27 3.15
C LEU A 62 31.28 12.73 1.73
N PRO A 63 32.29 12.07 1.13
CA PRO A 63 32.17 11.54 -0.21
C PRO A 63 31.28 10.29 -0.26
N CYS A 64 30.62 10.05 -1.38
CA CYS A 64 29.92 8.77 -1.64
C CYS A 64 30.84 7.73 -2.28
N TYR A 65 31.94 8.18 -2.92
CA TYR A 65 32.88 7.34 -3.64
C TYR A 65 34.31 7.63 -3.21
N ASN A 66 35.13 6.60 -3.25
CA ASN A 66 36.59 6.71 -3.16
C ASN A 66 37.18 7.26 -4.47
N ALA A 67 38.47 7.60 -4.48
CA ALA A 67 39.16 8.10 -5.66
C ALA A 67 39.21 7.06 -6.80
N ASP A 68 39.14 5.78 -6.50
CA ASP A 68 39.09 4.68 -7.45
C ASP A 68 37.69 4.35 -7.99
N GLY A 69 36.66 5.12 -7.59
CA GLY A 69 35.27 4.92 -8.01
C GLY A 69 34.50 3.87 -7.19
N SER A 70 35.12 3.21 -6.23
CA SER A 70 34.43 2.32 -5.29
C SER A 70 33.60 3.11 -4.28
N LEU A 71 32.60 2.46 -3.67
CA LEU A 71 31.77 3.09 -2.65
C LEU A 71 32.60 3.42 -1.39
N TYR A 72 32.49 4.66 -0.91
CA TYR A 72 33.10 5.06 0.35
C TYR A 72 32.15 4.74 1.50
N TYR A 73 32.59 3.91 2.43
CA TYR A 73 31.82 3.54 3.61
C TYR A 73 32.34 4.29 4.84
N TYR A 74 31.43 4.89 5.58
CA TYR A 74 31.73 5.43 6.91
C TYR A 74 31.03 4.64 8.01
N GLN A 75 31.55 4.72 9.21
CA GLN A 75 30.97 4.02 10.34
C GLN A 75 29.81 4.81 10.92
N LYS A 76 28.63 4.23 10.91
CA LYS A 76 27.44 4.75 11.57
C LYS A 76 27.25 4.03 12.91
N HIS A 77 27.05 4.81 13.96
CA HIS A 77 26.76 4.28 15.28
C HIS A 77 25.26 4.05 15.40
N ALA A 78 24.86 2.89 15.94
CA ALA A 78 23.50 2.63 16.34
C ALA A 78 23.47 2.14 17.78
N TYR A 79 22.46 2.56 18.53
CA TYR A 79 22.22 2.03 19.86
C TYR A 79 21.62 0.65 19.73
N SER A 80 22.09 -0.31 20.53
CA SER A 80 21.44 -1.58 20.71
C SER A 80 20.15 -1.36 21.50
N LEU A 81 19.00 -1.61 20.86
CA LEU A 81 17.71 -1.61 21.54
C LEU A 81 17.65 -2.85 22.45
N GLY A 82 17.61 -2.64 23.75
CA GLY A 82 17.29 -3.68 24.73
C GLY A 82 18.46 -4.26 25.51
N LYS A 83 19.69 -3.85 25.29
CA LYS A 83 20.82 -4.30 26.13
C LYS A 83 21.17 -3.29 27.21
N LYS A 84 21.49 -3.82 28.41
CA LYS A 84 21.93 -3.04 29.58
C LYS A 84 23.36 -2.47 29.45
N THR A 85 24.03 -2.73 28.35
CA THR A 85 25.39 -2.25 28.08
C THR A 85 25.34 -1.10 27.08
N ASN A 86 26.01 -0.01 27.40
CA ASN A 86 26.18 1.15 26.51
C ASN A 86 27.14 0.85 25.35
N GLU A 87 27.10 -0.34 24.78
CA GLU A 87 27.91 -0.72 23.65
C GLU A 87 27.29 -0.19 22.35
N TYR A 88 28.05 0.66 21.68
CA TYR A 88 27.71 1.17 20.37
C TYR A 88 28.18 0.19 19.31
N TYR A 89 27.24 -0.30 18.50
CA TYR A 89 27.60 -1.03 17.30
C TYR A 89 27.96 -0.07 16.19
N LYS A 90 29.03 -0.39 15.47
CA LYS A 90 29.48 0.37 14.32
C LYS A 90 29.14 -0.39 13.05
N TYR A 91 28.42 0.25 12.15
CA TYR A 91 28.05 -0.33 10.88
C TYR A 91 28.64 0.48 9.74
N ASN A 92 29.10 -0.23 8.73
CA ASN A 92 29.46 0.42 7.47
C ASN A 92 28.20 0.92 6.78
N TYR A 93 28.20 2.17 6.43
CA TYR A 93 27.06 2.81 5.79
C TYR A 93 27.48 3.62 4.55
N ASN A 94 26.73 3.43 3.48
CA ASN A 94 26.77 4.25 2.28
C ASN A 94 25.34 4.33 1.73
N ILE A 95 24.82 5.52 1.50
CA ILE A 95 23.44 5.71 1.04
C ILE A 95 23.16 5.03 -0.30
N LEU A 96 24.13 5.01 -1.22
CA LEU A 96 23.98 4.37 -2.52
C LEU A 96 23.88 2.85 -2.38
N ASN A 97 24.69 2.24 -1.49
CA ASN A 97 24.57 0.82 -1.15
C ASN A 97 23.18 0.49 -0.58
N GLU A 98 22.66 1.34 0.33
CA GLU A 98 21.33 1.14 0.89
C GLU A 98 20.24 1.19 -0.21
N MET A 99 20.35 2.15 -1.15
CA MET A 99 19.42 2.29 -2.27
C MET A 99 19.46 1.10 -3.24
N GLU A 100 20.66 0.59 -3.53
CA GLU A 100 20.83 -0.56 -4.45
C GLU A 100 20.36 -1.88 -3.85
N ASN A 101 20.51 -2.03 -2.54
CA ASN A 101 20.17 -3.25 -1.81
C ASN A 101 18.82 -3.17 -1.07
N SER A 102 17.95 -2.26 -1.48
CA SER A 102 16.61 -2.14 -0.88
C SER A 102 15.59 -1.73 -1.92
N GLN A 103 14.38 -2.24 -1.77
CA GLN A 103 13.27 -1.92 -2.67
C GLN A 103 11.95 -2.10 -1.94
N GLN A 104 10.99 -1.27 -2.27
CA GLN A 104 9.60 -1.47 -1.88
C GLN A 104 8.71 -1.41 -3.11
N ASN A 105 7.91 -2.46 -3.30
CA ASN A 105 6.97 -2.58 -4.40
C ASN A 105 5.55 -2.55 -3.83
N TYR A 106 4.70 -1.74 -4.44
CA TYR A 106 3.29 -1.68 -4.10
C TYR A 106 2.45 -1.90 -5.36
N ASP A 107 1.72 -3.00 -5.37
CA ASP A 107 0.75 -3.35 -6.41
C ASP A 107 -0.66 -3.23 -5.85
N SER A 108 -1.55 -2.54 -6.57
CA SER A 108 -2.95 -2.42 -6.16
C SER A 108 -3.87 -2.53 -7.37
N ASN A 109 -4.90 -3.35 -7.22
CA ASN A 109 -5.96 -3.54 -8.21
C ASN A 109 -7.30 -3.28 -7.54
N SER A 110 -8.17 -2.51 -8.19
CA SER A 110 -9.53 -2.31 -7.71
C SER A 110 -10.53 -2.39 -8.84
N LEU A 111 -11.66 -3.01 -8.56
CA LEU A 111 -12.82 -3.11 -9.45
C LEU A 111 -14.07 -2.68 -8.68
N LEU A 112 -14.82 -1.76 -9.24
CA LEU A 112 -16.14 -1.36 -8.78
C LEU A 112 -17.15 -1.64 -9.90
N ALA A 113 -18.20 -2.40 -9.59
CA ALA A 113 -19.38 -2.54 -10.41
C ALA A 113 -20.60 -2.01 -9.64
N ALA A 114 -21.38 -1.15 -10.27
CA ALA A 114 -22.59 -0.61 -9.67
C ALA A 114 -23.74 -0.62 -10.68
N LEU A 115 -24.91 -0.92 -10.17
CA LEU A 115 -26.19 -0.92 -10.89
C LEU A 115 -27.16 0.01 -10.15
N ASP A 116 -27.75 0.95 -10.86
CA ASP A 116 -28.79 1.81 -10.34
C ASP A 116 -30.03 1.65 -11.22
N LEU A 117 -31.18 1.43 -10.60
CA LEU A 117 -32.48 1.24 -11.22
C LEU A 117 -33.45 2.29 -10.66
N VAL A 118 -34.12 3.01 -11.53
CA VAL A 118 -35.13 4.00 -11.15
C VAL A 118 -36.42 3.70 -11.87
N TRP A 119 -37.47 3.44 -11.10
CA TRP A 119 -38.79 3.27 -11.63
C TRP A 119 -39.73 4.36 -11.10
N ARG A 120 -40.48 4.97 -12.00
CA ARG A 120 -41.44 6.05 -11.71
C ARG A 120 -42.82 5.67 -12.09
N TYR A 121 -43.76 5.82 -11.19
CA TYR A 121 -45.18 5.69 -11.48
C TYR A 121 -45.83 7.05 -11.37
N LYS A 122 -46.15 7.63 -12.54
CA LYS A 122 -46.64 9.00 -12.63
C LYS A 122 -45.73 9.95 -11.84
N ASN A 123 -46.29 10.99 -11.21
CA ASN A 123 -45.57 11.86 -10.30
C ASN A 123 -45.81 11.46 -8.83
N LEU A 124 -46.29 10.24 -8.59
CA LEU A 124 -46.78 9.78 -7.30
C LEU A 124 -45.72 8.97 -6.53
N LEU A 125 -45.08 8.05 -7.21
CA LEU A 125 -44.16 7.09 -6.60
C LEU A 125 -42.91 6.96 -7.45
N GLU A 126 -41.75 7.04 -6.79
CA GLU A 126 -40.45 6.71 -7.36
C GLU A 126 -39.78 5.63 -6.51
N ILE A 127 -39.36 4.54 -7.15
CA ILE A 127 -38.62 3.47 -6.52
C ILE A 127 -37.22 3.48 -7.09
N ASN A 128 -36.23 3.60 -6.21
CA ASN A 128 -34.81 3.59 -6.53
C ASN A 128 -34.17 2.34 -5.93
N GLY A 129 -33.63 1.47 -6.77
CA GLY A 129 -32.82 0.33 -6.40
C GLY A 129 -31.37 0.59 -6.78
N ALA A 130 -30.44 0.37 -5.87
CA ALA A 130 -29.02 0.46 -6.14
C ALA A 130 -28.30 -0.76 -5.57
N ALA A 131 -27.38 -1.32 -6.35
CA ALA A 131 -26.48 -2.37 -5.88
C ALA A 131 -25.07 -2.07 -6.35
N SER A 132 -24.08 -2.26 -5.48
CA SER A 132 -22.67 -2.11 -5.84
C SER A 132 -21.82 -3.19 -5.22
N PHE A 133 -20.83 -3.62 -5.99
CA PHE A 133 -19.78 -4.53 -5.52
C PHE A 133 -18.43 -3.89 -5.81
N GLN A 134 -17.60 -3.80 -4.80
CA GLN A 134 -16.23 -3.33 -4.91
C GLN A 134 -15.29 -4.38 -4.36
N ARG A 135 -14.26 -4.70 -5.14
CA ARG A 135 -13.15 -5.52 -4.69
C ARG A 135 -11.85 -4.78 -4.95
N SER A 136 -11.02 -4.68 -3.92
CA SER A 136 -9.65 -4.20 -4.05
C SER A 136 -8.67 -5.18 -3.44
N SER A 137 -7.55 -5.36 -4.13
CA SER A 137 -6.43 -6.18 -3.68
C SER A 137 -5.19 -5.31 -3.70
N SER A 138 -4.41 -5.35 -2.64
CA SER A 138 -3.13 -4.67 -2.57
C SER A 138 -2.06 -5.59 -2.01
N THR A 139 -0.87 -5.51 -2.60
CA THR A 139 0.32 -6.21 -2.15
C THR A 139 1.42 -5.19 -1.92
N ASN A 140 2.06 -5.25 -0.77
CA ASN A 140 3.21 -4.43 -0.43
C ASN A 140 4.37 -5.35 -0.05
N GLN A 141 5.48 -5.22 -0.77
CA GLN A 141 6.69 -5.99 -0.56
C GLN A 141 7.82 -5.02 -0.25
N THR A 142 8.44 -5.15 0.90
CA THR A 142 9.60 -4.35 1.28
C THR A 142 10.79 -5.28 1.48
N TRP A 143 11.79 -5.14 0.66
CA TRP A 143 13.00 -5.94 0.70
C TRP A 143 14.20 -5.12 1.17
N PHE A 144 14.98 -5.71 2.05
CA PHE A 144 16.29 -5.24 2.48
C PHE A 144 17.31 -6.35 2.28
N GLY A 145 18.33 -6.10 1.49
CA GLY A 145 19.42 -7.04 1.24
C GLY A 145 20.32 -7.19 2.46
N GLU A 146 21.04 -8.29 2.51
CA GLU A 146 21.94 -8.62 3.62
C GLU A 146 23.01 -7.54 3.89
N LYS A 147 23.44 -6.84 2.84
CA LYS A 147 24.47 -5.77 2.91
C LYS A 147 23.94 -4.43 3.40
N THR A 148 22.67 -4.35 3.77
CA THR A 148 22.07 -3.10 4.25
C THR A 148 22.34 -2.85 5.73
N ASN A 149 22.44 -1.59 6.09
CA ASN A 149 22.52 -1.16 7.49
C ASN A 149 21.29 -1.62 8.29
N TYR A 150 20.11 -1.67 7.64
CA TYR A 150 18.88 -2.16 8.27
C TYR A 150 19.01 -3.60 8.76
N VAL A 151 19.46 -4.52 7.90
CA VAL A 151 19.66 -5.91 8.27
C VAL A 151 20.77 -6.07 9.31
N ALA A 152 21.87 -5.31 9.18
CA ALA A 152 22.94 -5.33 10.17
C ALA A 152 22.44 -4.87 11.55
N THR A 153 21.60 -3.83 11.61
CA THR A 153 21.00 -3.33 12.85
C THR A 153 20.10 -4.37 13.50
N LEU A 154 19.28 -5.07 12.72
CA LEU A 154 18.43 -6.14 13.22
C LEU A 154 19.24 -7.32 13.77
N LYS A 155 20.26 -7.77 13.03
CA LYS A 155 21.14 -8.85 13.47
C LYS A 155 21.74 -8.56 14.86
N ASN A 156 22.19 -7.34 15.09
CA ASN A 156 22.85 -6.97 16.34
C ASN A 156 21.87 -6.49 17.42
N GLY A 157 20.73 -5.92 17.04
CA GLY A 157 19.74 -5.39 17.98
C GLY A 157 18.80 -6.44 18.53
N GLU A 158 18.22 -7.27 17.66
CA GLU A 158 17.19 -8.24 18.05
C GLU A 158 17.78 -9.60 18.50
N TYR A 159 18.91 -10.01 17.91
CA TYR A 159 19.38 -11.40 18.02
C TYR A 159 20.75 -11.56 18.68
N ASP A 160 21.25 -10.50 19.28
CA ASP A 160 22.56 -10.55 19.94
C ASP A 160 23.68 -11.18 19.08
N ALA A 161 23.60 -10.87 17.81
CA ALA A 161 24.45 -11.48 16.78
C ALA A 161 25.88 -10.96 16.75
N THR A 162 26.29 -10.13 17.71
CA THR A 162 27.66 -9.68 17.82
C THR A 162 28.49 -10.83 18.41
N PRO A 163 29.43 -11.41 17.65
CA PRO A 163 30.31 -12.37 18.23
C PRO A 163 31.12 -11.66 19.34
N VAL A 164 31.00 -12.14 20.56
CA VAL A 164 31.94 -11.77 21.61
C VAL A 164 33.31 -12.26 21.12
N PRO A 165 34.35 -11.42 21.07
CA PRO A 165 35.67 -11.85 20.65
C PRO A 165 36.08 -13.10 21.40
N GLY A 166 36.34 -14.20 20.69
CA GLY A 166 36.71 -15.50 21.26
C GLY A 166 35.57 -16.47 21.60
N SER A 167 34.30 -16.11 21.45
CA SER A 167 33.17 -17.00 21.80
C SER A 167 32.69 -17.89 20.64
N GLY A 168 33.16 -17.68 19.41
CA GLY A 168 32.63 -18.41 18.25
C GLY A 168 31.11 -18.24 18.01
N GLY A 169 30.53 -17.17 18.58
CA GLY A 169 29.09 -16.94 18.60
C GLY A 169 28.49 -16.97 17.21
N MET A 170 27.53 -17.86 17.03
CA MET A 170 26.71 -17.91 15.80
C MET A 170 25.58 -16.92 15.90
N CYS A 171 25.35 -16.18 14.82
CA CYS A 171 24.15 -15.39 14.67
C CYS A 171 22.96 -16.33 14.44
N GLU A 172 21.91 -16.20 15.25
CA GLU A 172 20.68 -17.00 15.08
C GLU A 172 19.87 -16.60 13.84
N LEU A 173 20.12 -15.41 13.28
CA LEU A 173 19.53 -15.01 12.02
C LEU A 173 20.18 -15.75 10.84
N PRO A 174 19.38 -16.33 9.94
CA PRO A 174 19.90 -16.92 8.73
C PRO A 174 20.63 -15.89 7.86
N TYR A 175 21.59 -16.35 7.08
CA TYR A 175 22.20 -15.52 6.04
C TYR A 175 21.14 -15.05 5.07
N GLY A 176 21.31 -13.84 4.51
CA GLY A 176 20.40 -13.24 3.55
C GLY A 176 19.76 -11.97 4.08
N GLY A 177 18.90 -11.41 3.27
CA GLY A 177 18.15 -10.20 3.57
C GLY A 177 16.85 -10.49 4.30
N ILE A 178 16.00 -9.47 4.32
CA ILE A 178 14.65 -9.51 4.92
C ILE A 178 13.66 -9.10 3.86
N LEU A 179 12.56 -9.86 3.74
CA LEU A 179 11.40 -9.51 2.94
C LEU A 179 10.19 -9.36 3.86
N ASN A 180 9.66 -8.15 3.96
CA ASN A 180 8.37 -7.90 4.56
C ASN A 180 7.29 -7.96 3.47
N TYR A 181 6.40 -8.92 3.56
CA TYR A 181 5.31 -9.13 2.63
C TYR A 181 3.98 -8.85 3.30
N LYS A 182 3.18 -7.98 2.70
CA LYS A 182 1.82 -7.69 3.17
C LYS A 182 0.85 -7.78 2.01
N ASN A 183 -0.19 -8.57 2.18
CA ASN A 183 -1.31 -8.66 1.25
C ASN A 183 -2.61 -8.26 1.96
N SER A 184 -3.50 -7.58 1.25
CA SER A 184 -4.83 -7.23 1.75
C SER A 184 -5.84 -7.29 0.61
N ILE A 185 -6.95 -7.97 0.84
CA ILE A 185 -8.09 -8.06 -0.07
C ILE A 185 -9.31 -7.53 0.67
N THR A 186 -9.90 -6.50 0.10
CA THR A 186 -11.12 -5.87 0.64
C THR A 186 -12.25 -6.07 -0.35
N GLU A 187 -13.39 -6.55 0.13
CA GLU A 187 -14.63 -6.72 -0.61
C GLU A 187 -15.72 -5.94 0.10
N ASN A 188 -16.45 -5.14 -0.66
CA ASN A 188 -17.59 -4.37 -0.17
C ASN A 188 -18.78 -4.60 -1.10
N PHE A 189 -19.90 -5.02 -0.53
CA PHE A 189 -21.18 -5.14 -1.22
C PHE A 189 -22.20 -4.24 -0.52
N THR A 190 -22.87 -3.40 -1.30
CA THR A 190 -23.95 -2.55 -0.81
C THR A 190 -25.17 -2.74 -1.69
N ALA A 191 -26.33 -2.92 -1.08
CA ALA A 191 -27.62 -2.92 -1.77
C ALA A 191 -28.57 -2.00 -1.04
N ARG A 192 -29.24 -1.12 -1.80
CA ARG A 192 -30.20 -0.15 -1.26
C ARG A 192 -31.47 -0.16 -2.08
N LEU A 193 -32.59 -0.12 -1.41
CA LEU A 193 -33.91 0.10 -1.97
C LEU A 193 -34.55 1.31 -1.29
N GLN A 194 -35.04 2.25 -2.07
CA GLN A 194 -35.68 3.47 -1.58
C GLN A 194 -36.98 3.72 -2.33
N ALA A 195 -38.03 4.02 -1.62
CA ALA A 195 -39.33 4.41 -2.18
C ALA A 195 -39.67 5.82 -1.73
N ASN A 196 -39.96 6.69 -2.67
CA ASN A 196 -40.36 8.07 -2.46
C ASN A 196 -41.80 8.23 -2.93
N TYR A 197 -42.66 8.61 -2.01
CA TYR A 197 -44.07 8.90 -2.29
C TYR A 197 -44.31 10.41 -2.20
N HIS A 198 -45.03 10.96 -3.17
CA HIS A 198 -45.30 12.36 -3.21
C HIS A 198 -46.68 12.59 -3.85
N GLN A 199 -47.64 13.13 -3.08
CA GLN A 199 -48.97 13.40 -3.60
C GLN A 199 -49.57 14.68 -2.99
N THR A 200 -50.24 15.44 -3.84
CA THR A 200 -51.02 16.59 -3.43
C THR A 200 -52.50 16.18 -3.36
N PHE A 201 -53.11 16.33 -2.20
CA PHE A 201 -54.53 16.11 -1.97
C PHE A 201 -55.29 17.47 -2.01
N GLY A 202 -56.16 17.60 -3.01
CA GLY A 202 -56.82 18.86 -3.24
C GLY A 202 -55.82 19.94 -3.64
N THR A 203 -56.06 21.18 -3.19
CA THR A 203 -55.19 22.34 -3.51
C THR A 203 -54.31 22.76 -2.34
N LYS A 204 -54.40 22.12 -1.18
CA LYS A 204 -53.80 22.62 0.06
C LYS A 204 -52.91 21.62 0.81
N HIS A 205 -53.05 20.34 0.54
CA HIS A 205 -52.35 19.32 1.34
C HIS A 205 -51.33 18.57 0.45
N LEU A 206 -50.06 18.73 0.79
CA LEU A 206 -48.96 17.98 0.21
C LEU A 206 -48.48 16.93 1.18
N VAL A 207 -48.50 15.66 0.76
CA VAL A 207 -47.96 14.54 1.54
C VAL A 207 -46.72 13.99 0.84
N SER A 208 -45.62 13.95 1.54
CA SER A 208 -44.36 13.33 1.07
C SER A 208 -43.91 12.29 2.12
N ALA A 209 -43.60 11.09 1.66
CA ALA A 209 -43.06 10.01 2.49
C ALA A 209 -41.86 9.36 1.79
N ASN A 210 -40.90 9.00 2.57
CA ASN A 210 -39.70 8.32 2.10
C ASN A 210 -39.49 7.06 2.98
N PHE A 211 -39.24 5.94 2.33
CA PHE A 211 -38.85 4.70 2.96
C PHE A 211 -37.59 4.18 2.30
N GLY A 212 -36.61 3.77 3.10
CA GLY A 212 -35.35 3.22 2.60
C GLY A 212 -34.87 2.06 3.42
N TYR A 213 -34.28 1.08 2.74
CA TYR A 213 -33.60 -0.05 3.34
C TYR A 213 -32.25 -0.23 2.67
N GLU A 214 -31.20 -0.40 3.46
CA GLU A 214 -29.83 -0.59 2.97
C GLU A 214 -29.16 -1.75 3.70
N VAL A 215 -28.44 -2.56 2.94
CA VAL A 215 -27.58 -3.62 3.44
C VAL A 215 -26.17 -3.35 2.94
N ASN A 216 -25.22 -3.37 3.85
CA ASN A 216 -23.80 -3.23 3.55
C ASN A 216 -23.04 -4.41 4.17
N THR A 217 -22.21 -5.05 3.35
CA THR A 217 -21.33 -6.14 3.78
C THR A 217 -19.90 -5.77 3.44
N TYR A 218 -19.06 -5.70 4.46
CA TYR A 218 -17.64 -5.43 4.34
C TYR A 218 -16.82 -6.62 4.80
N ARG A 219 -15.90 -7.08 3.96
CA ARG A 219 -14.95 -8.13 4.29
C ARG A 219 -13.54 -7.66 3.97
N ASN A 220 -12.66 -7.80 4.94
CA ASN A 220 -11.22 -7.56 4.74
C ASN A 220 -10.45 -8.81 5.17
N ASN A 221 -9.69 -9.37 4.24
CA ASN A 221 -8.80 -10.50 4.47
C ASN A 221 -7.39 -10.06 4.10
N GLY A 222 -6.44 -10.35 4.96
CA GLY A 222 -5.05 -10.02 4.69
C GLY A 222 -4.11 -10.79 5.58
N PHE A 223 -2.88 -10.84 5.16
CA PHE A 223 -1.79 -11.39 5.96
C PHE A 223 -0.55 -10.54 5.80
N SER A 224 0.32 -10.62 6.80
CA SER A 224 1.62 -9.95 6.79
C SER A 224 2.66 -10.93 7.31
N GLU A 225 3.73 -11.09 6.57
CA GLU A 225 4.84 -11.97 6.89
C GLU A 225 6.15 -11.21 6.84
N ASN A 226 7.08 -11.62 7.71
CA ASN A 226 8.44 -11.13 7.75
C ASN A 226 9.37 -12.32 7.52
N MET A 227 9.86 -12.44 6.29
CA MET A 227 10.74 -13.53 5.86
C MET A 227 12.18 -13.12 6.08
N ARG A 228 12.91 -13.92 6.84
CA ARG A 228 14.33 -13.71 7.14
C ARG A 228 15.18 -14.70 6.36
N GLY A 229 16.38 -14.30 5.98
CA GLY A 229 17.23 -15.10 5.10
C GLY A 229 16.80 -15.08 3.64
N TYR A 230 16.11 -14.02 3.22
CA TYR A 230 15.61 -13.88 1.87
C TYR A 230 16.70 -13.43 0.89
N PHE A 231 16.81 -14.14 -0.23
CA PHE A 231 17.68 -13.79 -1.35
C PHE A 231 16.82 -13.44 -2.57
N LYS A 232 16.88 -12.18 -3.00
CA LYS A 232 16.09 -11.69 -4.14
C LYS A 232 16.31 -12.51 -5.41
N ASP A 233 17.56 -12.88 -5.68
CA ASP A 233 17.95 -13.63 -6.89
C ASP A 233 17.45 -15.08 -6.89
N ARG A 234 17.10 -15.61 -5.75
CA ARG A 234 16.62 -16.99 -5.59
C ARG A 234 15.12 -17.08 -5.39
N GLY A 235 14.45 -15.97 -5.11
CA GLY A 235 13.03 -15.96 -4.75
C GLY A 235 12.70 -16.65 -3.42
N MET A 236 13.72 -16.86 -2.59
CA MET A 236 13.62 -17.54 -1.29
C MET A 236 14.18 -16.64 -0.20
#